data_10bbcbbc4df57e70da39764c9ae563ea
#
_entry.id   10bbcbbc4df57e70da39764c9ae563ea
#
_cell.length_a   1.000
_cell.length_b   1.000
_cell.length_c   1.000
_cell.angle_alpha   90.00
_cell.angle_beta   90.00
_cell.angle_gamma   90.00
#
_symmetry.space_group_name_H-M   'P 1'
#
loop_
_entity.id
_entity.type
_entity.pdbx_description
1 polymer ?
#
loop_
_entity_poly.entity_id
_entity_poly.type
_entity_poly.pdbx_seq_one_letter_code
_entity_poly.pdbx_strand_id
1 'polypeptide(L)'
;MDLFNYSRRQATEVNIGATPMGGAHPIRIQSMTNTVTLDTEACVEQAKRIIDAGGEYVRMTTQGVCEAENMKHINIGLRSQGYDTPLVADVHFNPNVADVAAQYVEKVRINPGNYVDAARTFKKLEYTDEEYAQEIGKIRARLIPFLNICKENHTAIRIGVNHGSLSDRIMSRYGDTPEGMVESCMEFLRVCVAEQFMDVVISIKASNTVVMMKTVRLLAAEMEKEGMAFPLHLGVTEAGDGEDGRIKSALGIGALLADGLGDTIRVSLSEAPEAEIPVARKLVDYIIAREGHPYIPGKVAEEFNYLSPSRRKTVAVKNIGGDQLPVVISERLDGSNEVDGQFKPDYIYCGQTLPKNRREDIGYIVDANDWNPGDKNVYPAFNYQQMIGLHHTKADLKFLFLPYMALNREVISALKVHPEVVIIAQSNHPNRLGEFRGMLFEMMEEGLANPVVFFQHYQEEGAEDLQIKSAADMGALLFDGLCDGIFLFNQGELTHQVVDSTAFGILQAGRVRISKTEYISCPGCGRTLYDLESTIARIKAATSHLKGLKIGIMGCIVNGPGEMADADYGYVGAGRGKVSLYKKKECIEKNIPEEQAVEKLIELIRSHGDYIDK
;
A
#
# COMPACT_ATOMS: atom_id res chain seq x y z
N MET A 1 -8.92 -19.46 3.30
CA MET A 1 -9.07 -18.30 2.37
C MET A 1 -9.07 -18.83 0.95
N ASP A 2 -10.02 -18.40 0.10
CA ASP A 2 -10.06 -18.73 -1.33
C ASP A 2 -9.29 -17.64 -2.11
N LEU A 3 -8.27 -18.01 -2.87
CA LEU A 3 -7.44 -17.07 -3.64
C LEU A 3 -8.02 -16.74 -5.02
N PHE A 4 -9.07 -17.42 -5.43
CA PHE A 4 -9.69 -17.31 -6.74
C PHE A 4 -11.04 -16.61 -6.67
N ASN A 5 -11.82 -16.91 -5.63
CA ASN A 5 -13.17 -16.39 -5.50
C ASN A 5 -13.26 -15.38 -4.36
N TYR A 6 -13.65 -14.16 -4.70
CA TYR A 6 -13.70 -13.07 -3.75
C TYR A 6 -14.78 -13.29 -2.69
N SER A 7 -14.37 -13.26 -1.44
CA SER A 7 -15.27 -13.22 -0.29
C SER A 7 -14.58 -12.49 0.87
N ARG A 8 -15.33 -11.66 1.58
CA ARG A 8 -14.80 -10.99 2.77
C ARG A 8 -14.60 -11.97 3.91
N ARG A 9 -13.44 -11.88 4.59
CA ARG A 9 -13.20 -12.57 5.85
C ARG A 9 -14.24 -12.14 6.88
N GLN A 10 -14.87 -13.11 7.51
CA GLN A 10 -15.80 -12.83 8.61
C GLN A 10 -15.03 -12.39 9.85
N ALA A 11 -15.16 -11.13 10.22
CA ALA A 11 -14.57 -10.57 11.43
C ALA A 11 -15.59 -10.50 12.57
N THR A 12 -15.11 -10.46 13.81
CA THR A 12 -15.96 -10.18 14.98
C THR A 12 -16.59 -8.80 14.81
N GLU A 13 -17.87 -8.67 15.17
CA GLU A 13 -18.54 -7.38 15.22
C GLU A 13 -18.02 -6.58 16.41
N VAL A 14 -17.69 -5.31 16.16
CA VAL A 14 -17.19 -4.36 17.18
C VAL A 14 -18.09 -3.15 17.21
N ASN A 15 -18.60 -2.83 18.41
CA ASN A 15 -19.43 -1.67 18.64
C ASN A 15 -18.58 -0.41 18.80
N ILE A 16 -18.85 0.62 17.97
CA ILE A 16 -18.14 1.90 18.01
C ILE A 16 -19.18 3.01 17.86
N GLY A 17 -19.76 3.43 18.96
CA GLY A 17 -20.85 4.41 18.94
C GLY A 17 -21.98 4.00 17.98
N ALA A 18 -22.41 4.93 17.13
CA ALA A 18 -23.46 4.69 16.14
C ALA A 18 -23.00 3.92 14.88
N THR A 19 -21.70 3.62 14.75
CA THR A 19 -21.11 3.06 13.50
C THR A 19 -20.32 1.78 13.80
N PRO A 20 -20.98 0.62 13.98
CA PRO A 20 -20.30 -0.65 14.21
C PRO A 20 -19.52 -1.10 12.97
N MET A 21 -18.51 -1.99 13.16
CA MET A 21 -17.74 -2.59 12.09
C MET A 21 -17.48 -4.08 12.30
N GLY A 22 -16.97 -4.76 11.29
CA GLY A 22 -16.81 -6.23 11.28
C GLY A 22 -18.13 -6.93 10.99
N GLY A 23 -18.19 -8.25 11.17
CA GLY A 23 -19.39 -9.03 10.83
C GLY A 23 -19.88 -8.76 9.40
N ALA A 24 -21.16 -8.49 9.27
CA ALA A 24 -21.82 -8.16 8.00
C ALA A 24 -21.77 -6.64 7.65
N HIS A 25 -21.17 -5.80 8.50
CA HIS A 25 -21.12 -4.36 8.25
C HIS A 25 -20.23 -4.02 7.05
N PRO A 26 -20.53 -2.90 6.33
CA PRO A 26 -19.70 -2.47 5.21
C PRO A 26 -18.28 -2.09 5.67
N ILE A 27 -17.35 -2.08 4.72
CA ILE A 27 -16.00 -1.57 4.96
C ILE A 27 -16.08 -0.09 5.25
N ARG A 28 -15.61 0.33 6.43
CA ARG A 28 -15.71 1.70 6.92
C ARG A 28 -14.56 2.57 6.43
N ILE A 29 -14.83 3.86 6.22
CA ILE A 29 -13.83 4.84 5.80
C ILE A 29 -13.52 5.78 6.95
N GLN A 30 -12.23 5.91 7.27
CA GLN A 30 -11.71 6.78 8.30
C GLN A 30 -10.74 7.81 7.71
N SER A 31 -10.79 9.05 8.21
CA SER A 31 -9.71 10.02 8.04
C SER A 31 -9.26 10.60 9.39
N MET A 32 -8.30 11.51 9.37
CA MET A 32 -7.68 12.09 10.56
C MET A 32 -7.48 13.58 10.40
N THR A 33 -7.87 14.37 11.43
CA THR A 33 -7.62 15.80 11.44
C THR A 33 -6.13 16.13 11.49
N ASN A 34 -5.75 17.26 10.91
CA ASN A 34 -4.41 17.84 11.03
C ASN A 34 -4.38 19.12 11.88
N THR A 35 -5.53 19.50 12.46
CA THR A 35 -5.67 20.60 13.42
C THR A 35 -5.02 20.27 14.76
N VAL A 36 -4.64 21.32 15.51
CA VAL A 36 -4.19 21.18 16.91
C VAL A 36 -5.37 20.79 17.77
N THR A 37 -5.32 19.66 18.47
CA THR A 37 -6.46 19.08 19.19
C THR A 37 -6.93 19.96 20.36
N LEU A 38 -6.12 20.90 20.84
CA LEU A 38 -6.53 21.89 21.84
C LEU A 38 -7.40 23.02 21.27
N ASP A 39 -7.43 23.20 19.95
CA ASP A 39 -8.31 24.13 19.27
C ASP A 39 -9.64 23.44 18.93
N THR A 40 -10.60 23.54 19.85
CA THR A 40 -11.90 22.89 19.74
C THR A 40 -12.65 23.28 18.47
N GLU A 41 -12.69 24.58 18.14
CA GLU A 41 -13.43 25.10 17.00
C GLU A 41 -12.85 24.60 15.68
N ALA A 42 -11.54 24.72 15.50
CA ALA A 42 -10.84 24.22 14.32
C ALA A 42 -11.02 22.71 14.14
N CYS A 43 -10.97 21.93 15.23
CA CYS A 43 -11.19 20.48 15.20
C CYS A 43 -12.63 20.12 14.82
N VAL A 44 -13.63 20.81 15.34
CA VAL A 44 -15.05 20.59 15.01
C VAL A 44 -15.28 20.90 13.52
N GLU A 45 -14.81 22.03 13.02
CA GLU A 45 -14.99 22.43 11.63
C GLU A 45 -14.27 21.49 10.64
N GLN A 46 -13.07 21.02 10.96
CA GLN A 46 -12.39 20.04 10.12
C GLN A 46 -13.05 18.66 10.18
N ALA A 47 -13.49 18.23 11.36
CA ALA A 47 -14.22 16.97 11.50
C ALA A 47 -15.51 16.99 10.66
N LYS A 48 -16.26 18.09 10.65
CA LYS A 48 -17.46 18.26 9.79
C LYS A 48 -17.11 18.07 8.33
N ARG A 49 -16.06 18.73 7.81
CA ARG A 49 -15.64 18.56 6.40
C ARG A 49 -15.32 17.10 6.07
N ILE A 50 -14.63 16.38 6.97
CA ILE A 50 -14.35 14.95 6.79
C ILE A 50 -15.65 14.13 6.76
N ILE A 51 -16.59 14.42 7.67
CA ILE A 51 -17.87 13.70 7.76
C ILE A 51 -18.75 14.01 6.55
N ASP A 52 -18.85 15.28 6.15
CA ASP A 52 -19.62 15.71 4.99
C ASP A 52 -19.07 15.13 3.67
N ALA A 53 -17.77 14.85 3.60
CA ALA A 53 -17.15 14.12 2.50
C ALA A 53 -17.48 12.60 2.51
N GLY A 54 -18.11 12.08 3.57
CA GLY A 54 -18.47 10.67 3.73
C GLY A 54 -17.58 9.87 4.68
N GLY A 55 -16.79 10.54 5.52
CA GLY A 55 -15.99 9.89 6.58
C GLY A 55 -16.86 9.30 7.68
N GLU A 56 -16.64 8.04 8.00
CA GLU A 56 -17.44 7.27 8.99
C GLU A 56 -16.78 7.21 10.37
N TYR A 57 -15.50 7.56 10.47
CA TYR A 57 -14.75 7.78 11.70
C TYR A 57 -13.80 8.97 11.52
N VAL A 58 -13.70 9.82 12.54
CA VAL A 58 -12.73 10.93 12.56
C VAL A 58 -11.72 10.70 13.67
N ARG A 59 -10.43 10.58 13.29
CA ARG A 59 -9.34 10.38 14.23
C ARG A 59 -8.64 11.70 14.54
N MET A 60 -8.30 11.92 15.80
CA MET A 60 -7.60 13.12 16.29
C MET A 60 -6.36 12.75 17.08
N THR A 61 -5.27 13.48 16.89
CA THR A 61 -4.03 13.31 17.66
C THR A 61 -4.28 13.69 19.10
N THR A 62 -3.95 12.79 20.04
CA THR A 62 -4.14 13.00 21.48
C THR A 62 -2.82 12.76 22.21
N GLN A 63 -2.03 13.83 22.37
CA GLN A 63 -0.64 13.75 22.85
C GLN A 63 -0.55 13.75 24.37
N GLY A 64 -1.43 14.49 25.02
CA GLY A 64 -1.44 14.69 26.46
C GLY A 64 -2.85 14.64 27.07
N VAL A 65 -2.90 14.76 28.40
CA VAL A 65 -4.15 14.74 29.15
C VAL A 65 -5.06 15.92 28.75
N CYS A 66 -4.48 17.10 28.47
CA CYS A 66 -5.27 18.26 28.05
C CYS A 66 -5.99 18.04 26.73
N GLU A 67 -5.34 17.41 25.74
CA GLU A 67 -5.98 17.02 24.47
C GLU A 67 -7.06 15.95 24.70
N ALA A 68 -6.79 14.98 25.58
CA ALA A 68 -7.77 13.94 25.93
C ALA A 68 -9.02 14.54 26.58
N GLU A 69 -8.87 15.48 27.50
CA GLU A 69 -9.98 16.21 28.13
C GLU A 69 -10.72 17.09 27.10
N ASN A 70 -9.98 17.71 26.16
CA ASN A 70 -10.59 18.54 25.13
C ASN A 70 -11.42 17.73 24.13
N MET A 71 -11.18 16.44 23.96
CA MET A 71 -12.02 15.55 23.15
C MET A 71 -13.49 15.60 23.58
N LYS A 72 -13.75 15.80 24.90
CA LYS A 72 -15.11 16.02 25.40
C LYS A 72 -15.78 17.22 24.77
N HIS A 73 -15.07 18.35 24.68
CA HIS A 73 -15.62 19.58 24.11
C HIS A 73 -15.83 19.48 22.59
N ILE A 74 -14.91 18.84 21.91
CA ILE A 74 -15.04 18.56 20.47
C ILE A 74 -16.24 17.64 20.21
N ASN A 75 -16.41 16.57 21.00
CA ASN A 75 -17.54 15.65 20.90
C ASN A 75 -18.87 16.39 21.13
N ILE A 76 -18.98 17.18 22.19
CA ILE A 76 -20.17 18.01 22.46
C ILE A 76 -20.44 18.98 21.31
N GLY A 77 -19.40 19.63 20.78
CA GLY A 77 -19.51 20.57 19.65
C GLY A 77 -20.10 19.91 18.39
N LEU A 78 -19.69 18.69 18.06
CA LEU A 78 -20.23 17.91 16.94
C LEU A 78 -21.68 17.47 17.22
N ARG A 79 -21.94 16.86 18.38
CA ARG A 79 -23.26 16.36 18.75
C ARG A 79 -24.31 17.46 18.78
N SER A 80 -23.94 18.67 19.27
CA SER A 80 -24.84 19.83 19.29
C SER A 80 -25.23 20.33 17.89
N GLN A 81 -24.46 19.98 16.87
CA GLN A 81 -24.71 20.30 15.45
C GLN A 81 -25.32 19.14 14.67
N GLY A 82 -25.67 18.03 15.35
CA GLY A 82 -26.34 16.86 14.74
C GLY A 82 -25.40 15.83 14.11
N TYR A 83 -24.09 15.93 14.33
CA TYR A 83 -23.11 14.94 13.88
C TYR A 83 -22.91 13.87 14.96
N ASP A 84 -23.20 12.61 14.67
CA ASP A 84 -23.07 11.46 15.57
C ASP A 84 -21.92 10.52 15.21
N THR A 85 -21.12 10.87 14.20
CA THR A 85 -19.94 10.12 13.76
C THR A 85 -18.96 9.90 14.90
N PRO A 86 -18.50 8.65 15.13
CA PRO A 86 -17.58 8.34 16.22
C PRO A 86 -16.23 9.01 16.08
N LEU A 87 -15.71 9.52 17.21
CA LEU A 87 -14.38 10.06 17.33
C LEU A 87 -13.38 8.99 17.77
N VAL A 88 -12.15 9.12 17.29
CA VAL A 88 -11.05 8.21 17.61
C VAL A 88 -9.87 9.00 18.18
N ALA A 89 -9.53 8.79 19.46
CA ALA A 89 -8.34 9.37 20.06
C ALA A 89 -7.09 8.55 19.67
N ASP A 90 -6.09 9.23 19.11
CA ASP A 90 -4.80 8.62 18.70
C ASP A 90 -3.73 8.88 19.76
N VAL A 91 -3.57 7.95 20.67
CA VAL A 91 -2.67 8.07 21.82
C VAL A 91 -1.34 7.39 21.56
N HIS A 92 -0.26 8.08 21.96
CA HIS A 92 1.12 7.60 21.89
C HIS A 92 1.86 7.89 23.20
N PHE A 93 2.80 7.03 23.59
CA PHE A 93 3.77 7.16 24.69
C PHE A 93 3.24 7.25 26.13
N ASN A 94 2.06 7.78 26.34
CA ASN A 94 1.53 7.95 27.70
C ASN A 94 0.20 7.20 27.88
N PRO A 95 0.22 6.04 28.56
CA PRO A 95 -0.99 5.26 28.77
C PRO A 95 -2.10 5.99 29.55
N ASN A 96 -1.75 6.94 30.44
CA ASN A 96 -2.75 7.68 31.21
C ASN A 96 -3.61 8.58 30.33
N VAL A 97 -3.08 9.01 29.18
CA VAL A 97 -3.86 9.76 28.17
C VAL A 97 -4.96 8.90 27.59
N ALA A 98 -4.69 7.60 27.37
CA ALA A 98 -5.71 6.65 26.90
C ALA A 98 -6.83 6.45 27.91
N ASP A 99 -6.51 6.38 29.22
CA ASP A 99 -7.51 6.24 30.29
C ASP A 99 -8.47 7.43 30.32
N VAL A 100 -7.96 8.65 30.14
CA VAL A 100 -8.78 9.86 30.08
C VAL A 100 -9.59 9.92 28.81
N ALA A 101 -8.98 9.68 27.65
CA ALA A 101 -9.63 9.74 26.34
C ALA A 101 -10.80 8.74 26.24
N ALA A 102 -10.66 7.53 26.82
CA ALA A 102 -11.69 6.50 26.80
C ALA A 102 -13.03 6.92 27.42
N GLN A 103 -13.02 7.97 28.24
CA GLN A 103 -14.23 8.52 28.85
C GLN A 103 -15.01 9.47 27.93
N TYR A 104 -14.42 9.90 26.82
CA TYR A 104 -14.96 11.00 25.99
C TYR A 104 -15.09 10.69 24.51
N VAL A 105 -14.58 9.53 24.05
CA VAL A 105 -14.63 9.12 22.64
C VAL A 105 -15.10 7.67 22.49
N GLU A 106 -15.58 7.34 21.30
CA GLU A 106 -16.11 6.00 21.03
C GLU A 106 -15.01 4.97 20.71
N LYS A 107 -13.78 5.44 20.41
CA LYS A 107 -12.64 4.54 20.16
C LYS A 107 -11.32 5.19 20.56
N VAL A 108 -10.45 4.43 21.22
CA VAL A 108 -9.07 4.85 21.55
C VAL A 108 -8.08 3.98 20.81
N ARG A 109 -7.13 4.59 20.10
CA ARG A 109 -5.98 3.87 19.54
C ARG A 109 -4.80 3.94 20.48
N ILE A 110 -4.25 2.77 20.80
CA ILE A 110 -2.98 2.60 21.50
C ILE A 110 -1.93 1.96 20.58
N ASN A 111 -0.65 2.22 20.86
CA ASN A 111 0.44 1.64 20.10
C ASN A 111 1.25 0.70 21.00
N PRO A 112 1.21 -0.63 20.77
CA PRO A 112 1.97 -1.62 21.53
C PRO A 112 3.45 -1.27 21.72
N GLY A 113 4.08 -0.71 20.68
CA GLY A 113 5.51 -0.39 20.70
C GLY A 113 5.92 0.71 21.67
N ASN A 114 4.96 1.49 22.21
CA ASN A 114 5.24 2.57 23.16
C ASN A 114 4.14 2.77 24.21
N TYR A 115 3.31 1.76 24.45
CA TYR A 115 2.25 1.83 25.46
C TYR A 115 2.77 1.48 26.87
N VAL A 116 3.57 0.41 26.99
CA VAL A 116 4.18 -0.04 28.24
C VAL A 116 5.70 0.00 28.15
N ASP A 117 6.24 -0.45 27.02
CA ASP A 117 7.66 -0.40 26.73
C ASP A 117 8.14 1.06 26.61
N ALA A 118 9.38 1.32 27.03
CA ALA A 118 10.01 2.63 26.85
C ALA A 118 10.08 2.99 25.36
N ALA A 119 10.12 4.30 25.07
CA ALA A 119 10.35 4.78 23.73
C ALA A 119 11.61 4.12 23.12
N ARG A 120 11.51 3.74 21.83
CA ARG A 120 12.57 3.06 21.09
C ARG A 120 13.89 3.82 21.18
N THR A 121 14.93 3.15 21.66
CA THR A 121 16.29 3.68 21.81
C THR A 121 17.28 3.04 20.85
N PHE A 122 16.83 2.08 20.02
CA PHE A 122 17.64 1.26 19.10
C PHE A 122 18.73 0.43 19.82
N LYS A 123 18.49 0.08 21.07
CA LYS A 123 19.37 -0.79 21.84
C LYS A 123 18.97 -2.23 21.67
N LYS A 124 19.95 -3.11 21.53
CA LYS A 124 19.75 -4.55 21.63
C LYS A 124 19.61 -4.93 23.09
N LEU A 125 18.51 -5.57 23.45
CA LEU A 125 18.20 -6.09 24.78
C LEU A 125 18.30 -7.61 24.74
N GLU A 126 18.83 -8.21 25.78
CA GLU A 126 18.87 -9.67 25.91
C GLU A 126 17.96 -10.06 27.07
N TYR A 127 17.01 -10.97 26.79
CA TYR A 127 16.06 -11.49 27.75
C TYR A 127 16.11 -13.01 27.77
N THR A 128 16.11 -13.60 28.97
CA THR A 128 15.70 -15.01 29.12
C THR A 128 14.19 -15.14 28.88
N ASP A 129 13.70 -16.35 28.75
CA ASP A 129 12.24 -16.58 28.58
C ASP A 129 11.46 -16.15 29.83
N GLU A 130 12.05 -16.33 31.01
CA GLU A 130 11.46 -15.89 32.28
C GLU A 130 11.40 -14.36 32.39
N GLU A 131 12.45 -13.66 31.99
CA GLU A 131 12.48 -12.18 31.96
C GLU A 131 11.49 -11.64 30.93
N TYR A 132 11.41 -12.27 29.76
CA TYR A 132 10.42 -11.90 28.75
C TYR A 132 8.99 -12.08 29.25
N ALA A 133 8.70 -13.19 29.94
CA ALA A 133 7.39 -13.42 30.57
C ALA A 133 7.04 -12.35 31.61
N GLN A 134 8.04 -11.83 32.35
CA GLN A 134 7.83 -10.71 33.29
C GLN A 134 7.44 -9.43 32.55
N GLU A 135 8.02 -9.14 31.38
CA GLU A 135 7.64 -7.98 30.57
C GLU A 135 6.19 -8.11 30.06
N ILE A 136 5.77 -9.32 29.66
CA ILE A 136 4.34 -9.60 29.33
C ILE A 136 3.44 -9.36 30.56
N GLY A 137 3.91 -9.71 31.76
CA GLY A 137 3.22 -9.41 33.02
C GLY A 137 3.00 -7.90 33.22
N LYS A 138 3.96 -7.06 32.86
CA LYS A 138 3.82 -5.59 32.91
C LYS A 138 2.76 -5.08 31.93
N ILE A 139 2.73 -5.65 30.72
CA ILE A 139 1.69 -5.33 29.73
C ILE A 139 0.30 -5.63 30.31
N ARG A 140 0.11 -6.82 30.87
CA ARG A 140 -1.16 -7.19 31.52
C ARG A 140 -1.52 -6.23 32.65
N ALA A 141 -0.61 -5.94 33.55
CA ALA A 141 -0.83 -5.07 34.70
C ALA A 141 -1.26 -3.65 34.31
N ARG A 142 -0.79 -3.14 33.15
CA ARG A 142 -1.15 -1.79 32.67
C ARG A 142 -2.38 -1.80 31.76
N LEU A 143 -2.57 -2.84 30.95
CA LEU A 143 -3.66 -2.91 29.98
C LEU A 143 -5.01 -3.20 30.67
N ILE A 144 -5.05 -4.10 31.65
CA ILE A 144 -6.30 -4.52 32.33
C ILE A 144 -7.07 -3.33 32.94
N PRO A 145 -6.47 -2.41 33.71
CA PRO A 145 -7.18 -1.22 34.21
C PRO A 145 -7.79 -0.38 33.07
N PHE A 146 -7.06 -0.19 31.97
CA PHE A 146 -7.57 0.54 30.80
C PHE A 146 -8.75 -0.18 30.13
N LEU A 147 -8.70 -1.52 29.99
CA LEU A 147 -9.82 -2.30 29.46
C LEU A 147 -11.08 -2.15 30.33
N ASN A 148 -10.92 -2.06 31.66
CA ASN A 148 -12.05 -1.84 32.56
C ASN A 148 -12.69 -0.46 32.35
N ILE A 149 -11.88 0.60 32.19
CA ILE A 149 -12.38 1.93 31.82
C ILE A 149 -13.12 1.88 30.48
N CYS A 150 -12.60 1.17 29.49
CA CYS A 150 -13.26 1.01 28.21
C CYS A 150 -14.60 0.27 28.30
N LYS A 151 -14.68 -0.79 29.15
CA LYS A 151 -15.94 -1.51 29.42
C LYS A 151 -16.99 -0.60 30.04
N GLU A 152 -16.60 0.20 31.05
CA GLU A 152 -17.51 1.13 31.76
C GLU A 152 -18.05 2.23 30.85
N ASN A 153 -17.25 2.67 29.85
CA ASN A 153 -17.62 3.76 28.95
C ASN A 153 -18.07 3.29 27.56
N HIS A 154 -18.18 1.98 27.32
CA HIS A 154 -18.51 1.39 26.01
C HIS A 154 -17.58 1.86 24.89
N THR A 155 -16.29 2.01 25.19
CA THR A 155 -15.26 2.50 24.28
C THR A 155 -14.51 1.34 23.65
N ALA A 156 -14.51 1.25 22.33
CA ALA A 156 -13.70 0.28 21.60
C ALA A 156 -12.22 0.69 21.64
N ILE A 157 -11.34 -0.29 21.46
CA ILE A 157 -9.91 0.01 21.32
C ILE A 157 -9.42 -0.36 19.92
N ARG A 158 -8.38 0.37 19.44
CA ARG A 158 -7.60 -0.05 18.30
C ARG A 158 -6.17 -0.30 18.72
N ILE A 159 -5.73 -1.54 18.59
CA ILE A 159 -4.33 -1.92 18.73
C ILE A 159 -3.64 -1.61 17.42
N GLY A 160 -2.83 -0.55 17.41
CA GLY A 160 -2.23 0.01 16.20
C GLY A 160 -0.71 -0.11 16.17
N VAL A 161 -0.18 -1.13 15.49
CA VAL A 161 1.25 -1.35 15.30
C VAL A 161 1.72 -0.60 14.07
N ASN A 162 2.81 0.16 14.20
CA ASN A 162 3.52 0.78 13.10
C ASN A 162 4.94 0.18 13.02
N HIS A 163 5.40 -0.14 11.82
CA HIS A 163 6.74 -0.69 11.58
C HIS A 163 7.84 0.18 12.22
N GLY A 164 7.76 1.49 12.03
CA GLY A 164 8.76 2.43 12.57
C GLY A 164 8.78 2.60 14.09
N SER A 165 7.80 2.06 14.83
CA SER A 165 7.66 2.28 16.28
C SER A 165 7.58 0.99 17.10
N LEU A 166 8.15 -0.11 16.62
CA LEU A 166 8.30 -1.33 17.42
C LEU A 166 9.20 -1.09 18.63
N SER A 167 8.89 -1.71 19.79
CA SER A 167 9.72 -1.61 20.98
C SER A 167 11.07 -2.29 20.82
N ASP A 168 12.08 -1.83 21.57
CA ASP A 168 13.41 -2.46 21.57
C ASP A 168 13.33 -3.94 22.03
N ARG A 169 12.36 -4.30 22.88
CA ARG A 169 12.08 -5.66 23.32
C ARG A 169 11.67 -6.58 22.15
N ILE A 170 10.69 -6.14 21.38
CA ILE A 170 10.24 -6.88 20.17
C ILE A 170 11.38 -6.95 19.14
N MET A 171 12.04 -5.82 18.88
CA MET A 171 13.15 -5.75 17.93
C MET A 171 14.30 -6.68 18.30
N SER A 172 14.58 -6.84 19.58
CA SER A 172 15.68 -7.67 20.05
C SER A 172 15.38 -9.17 19.95
N ARG A 173 14.10 -9.57 20.11
CA ARG A 173 13.71 -10.98 20.08
C ARG A 173 13.30 -11.46 18.68
N TYR A 174 12.57 -10.64 17.93
CA TYR A 174 11.97 -11.02 16.64
C TYR A 174 12.57 -10.26 15.44
N GLY A 175 13.34 -9.20 15.68
CA GLY A 175 13.90 -8.36 14.64
C GLY A 175 12.90 -7.37 14.04
N ASP A 176 13.34 -6.65 13.01
CA ASP A 176 12.53 -5.71 12.21
C ASP A 176 11.83 -6.49 11.09
N THR A 177 10.91 -7.36 11.47
CA THR A 177 10.31 -8.37 10.60
C THR A 177 8.77 -8.34 10.69
N PRO A 178 8.05 -8.89 9.71
CA PRO A 178 6.61 -9.12 9.81
C PRO A 178 6.21 -9.90 11.06
N GLU A 179 7.00 -10.91 11.45
CA GLU A 179 6.78 -11.73 12.65
C GLU A 179 6.86 -10.90 13.93
N GLY A 180 7.82 -9.97 14.01
CA GLY A 180 7.94 -9.03 15.14
C GLY A 180 6.75 -8.08 15.23
N MET A 181 6.26 -7.58 14.10
CA MET A 181 5.06 -6.72 14.07
C MET A 181 3.82 -7.50 14.51
N VAL A 182 3.66 -8.74 14.05
CA VAL A 182 2.54 -9.62 14.43
C VAL A 182 2.58 -9.91 15.92
N GLU A 183 3.71 -10.34 16.47
CA GLU A 183 3.82 -10.68 17.88
C GLU A 183 3.59 -9.46 18.78
N SER A 184 4.09 -8.27 18.39
CA SER A 184 3.78 -7.02 19.08
C SER A 184 2.28 -6.75 19.22
N CYS A 185 1.48 -7.20 18.24
CA CYS A 185 0.02 -7.13 18.29
C CYS A 185 -0.58 -8.26 19.13
N MET A 186 -0.16 -9.51 18.90
CA MET A 186 -0.71 -10.71 19.50
C MET A 186 -0.56 -10.73 21.03
N GLU A 187 0.53 -10.19 21.57
CA GLU A 187 0.72 -10.04 23.02
C GLU A 187 -0.44 -9.27 23.67
N PHE A 188 -0.90 -8.19 23.03
CA PHE A 188 -2.03 -7.39 23.53
C PHE A 188 -3.37 -8.10 23.29
N LEU A 189 -3.54 -8.76 22.15
CA LEU A 189 -4.78 -9.49 21.83
C LEU A 189 -5.05 -10.62 22.81
N ARG A 190 -4.02 -11.38 23.17
CA ARG A 190 -4.15 -12.47 24.16
C ARG A 190 -4.61 -11.95 25.51
N VAL A 191 -4.20 -10.74 25.92
CA VAL A 191 -4.71 -10.10 27.14
C VAL A 191 -6.18 -9.70 26.98
N CYS A 192 -6.56 -9.09 25.86
CA CYS A 192 -7.95 -8.70 25.59
C CYS A 192 -8.89 -9.91 25.63
N VAL A 193 -8.51 -11.02 25.00
CA VAL A 193 -9.30 -12.26 24.99
C VAL A 193 -9.39 -12.85 26.41
N ALA A 194 -8.29 -12.89 27.16
CA ALA A 194 -8.28 -13.38 28.54
C ALA A 194 -9.20 -12.56 29.47
N GLU A 195 -9.30 -11.26 29.23
CA GLU A 195 -10.17 -10.34 29.97
C GLU A 195 -11.58 -10.24 29.37
N GLN A 196 -11.92 -11.05 28.36
CA GLN A 196 -13.22 -11.03 27.67
C GLN A 196 -13.58 -9.65 27.12
N PHE A 197 -12.59 -8.90 26.63
CA PHE A 197 -12.77 -7.62 25.97
C PHE A 197 -12.66 -7.82 24.47
N MET A 198 -13.81 -7.80 23.77
CA MET A 198 -13.88 -8.13 22.33
C MET A 198 -14.05 -6.91 21.43
N ASP A 199 -14.32 -5.71 21.97
CA ASP A 199 -14.44 -4.48 21.18
C ASP A 199 -13.06 -3.96 20.75
N VAL A 200 -12.37 -4.78 19.97
CA VAL A 200 -10.98 -4.56 19.52
C VAL A 200 -10.90 -4.50 18.00
N VAL A 201 -10.27 -3.46 17.50
CA VAL A 201 -9.88 -3.29 16.09
C VAL A 201 -8.35 -3.35 15.99
N ILE A 202 -7.81 -3.87 14.91
CA ILE A 202 -6.36 -3.98 14.76
C ILE A 202 -5.90 -3.19 13.54
N SER A 203 -4.75 -2.55 13.63
CA SER A 203 -4.07 -2.01 12.45
C SER A 203 -2.59 -2.35 12.47
N ILE A 204 -2.11 -2.81 11.33
CA ILE A 204 -0.68 -2.92 11.01
C ILE A 204 -0.41 -1.92 9.89
N LYS A 205 0.58 -1.06 10.09
CA LYS A 205 0.93 -0.04 9.11
C LYS A 205 2.44 0.02 8.87
N ALA A 206 2.79 0.18 7.61
CA ALA A 206 4.16 0.43 7.17
C ALA A 206 4.13 1.35 5.94
N SER A 207 5.21 2.07 5.70
CA SER A 207 5.45 2.83 4.46
C SER A 207 5.84 1.92 3.30
N ASN A 208 6.43 0.77 3.63
CA ASN A 208 6.74 -0.31 2.69
C ASN A 208 5.50 -1.20 2.48
N THR A 209 4.92 -1.15 1.29
CA THR A 209 3.70 -1.87 0.93
C THR A 209 3.86 -3.40 1.01
N VAL A 210 5.04 -3.93 0.66
CA VAL A 210 5.36 -5.37 0.74
C VAL A 210 5.38 -5.84 2.18
N VAL A 211 6.03 -5.07 3.08
CA VAL A 211 6.06 -5.38 4.53
C VAL A 211 4.65 -5.33 5.10
N MET A 212 3.88 -4.30 4.78
CA MET A 212 2.50 -4.16 5.26
C MET A 212 1.64 -5.36 4.83
N MET A 213 1.68 -5.72 3.55
CA MET A 213 0.90 -6.84 3.01
C MET A 213 1.26 -8.16 3.69
N LYS A 214 2.55 -8.50 3.75
CA LYS A 214 3.02 -9.74 4.41
C LYS A 214 2.60 -9.80 5.86
N THR A 215 2.75 -8.69 6.59
CA THR A 215 2.41 -8.63 8.01
C THR A 215 0.91 -8.80 8.25
N VAL A 216 0.05 -8.16 7.44
CA VAL A 216 -1.41 -8.29 7.60
C VAL A 216 -1.88 -9.70 7.26
N ARG A 217 -1.36 -10.32 6.18
CA ARG A 217 -1.65 -11.73 5.85
C ARG A 217 -1.23 -12.67 6.98
N LEU A 218 -0.02 -12.48 7.51
CA LEU A 218 0.50 -13.29 8.61
C LEU A 218 -0.35 -13.09 9.89
N LEU A 219 -0.69 -11.86 10.22
CA LEU A 219 -1.54 -11.56 11.38
C LEU A 219 -2.91 -12.24 11.28
N ALA A 220 -3.54 -12.19 10.11
CA ALA A 220 -4.82 -12.85 9.89
C ALA A 220 -4.71 -14.37 10.11
N ALA A 221 -3.64 -14.99 9.63
CA ALA A 221 -3.37 -16.42 9.82
C ALA A 221 -3.07 -16.78 11.29
N GLU A 222 -2.27 -15.96 12.00
CA GLU A 222 -1.97 -16.22 13.41
C GLU A 222 -3.20 -16.02 14.30
N MET A 223 -4.03 -15.01 14.01
CA MET A 223 -5.31 -14.85 14.72
C MET A 223 -6.23 -16.06 14.51
N GLU A 224 -6.34 -16.56 13.29
CA GLU A 224 -7.16 -17.74 12.99
C GLU A 224 -6.69 -18.97 13.76
N LYS A 225 -5.38 -19.21 13.86
CA LYS A 225 -4.79 -20.31 14.64
C LYS A 225 -5.15 -20.24 16.14
N GLU A 226 -5.23 -19.03 16.69
CA GLU A 226 -5.60 -18.80 18.10
C GLU A 226 -7.11 -18.58 18.30
N GLY A 227 -7.94 -18.81 17.27
CA GLY A 227 -9.40 -18.68 17.35
C GLY A 227 -9.89 -17.23 17.44
N MET A 228 -9.12 -16.28 16.94
CA MET A 228 -9.43 -14.85 16.92
C MET A 228 -9.83 -14.40 15.50
N ALA A 229 -10.78 -13.46 15.43
CA ALA A 229 -11.23 -12.90 14.16
C ALA A 229 -11.49 -11.38 14.24
N PHE A 230 -10.62 -10.63 14.93
CA PHE A 230 -10.81 -9.19 15.11
C PHE A 230 -10.78 -8.43 13.76
N PRO A 231 -11.56 -7.33 13.64
CA PRO A 231 -11.58 -6.47 12.47
C PRO A 231 -10.22 -5.83 12.20
N LEU A 232 -9.90 -5.68 10.91
CA LEU A 232 -8.65 -5.10 10.43
C LEU A 232 -8.88 -3.69 9.86
N HIS A 233 -8.09 -2.73 10.34
CA HIS A 233 -7.98 -1.39 9.78
C HIS A 233 -6.74 -1.29 8.89
N LEU A 234 -6.93 -1.14 7.59
CA LEU A 234 -5.85 -1.07 6.62
C LEU A 234 -5.42 0.36 6.33
N GLY A 235 -4.16 0.53 6.02
CA GLY A 235 -3.61 1.81 5.57
C GLY A 235 -2.11 1.72 5.32
N VAL A 236 -1.65 2.35 4.24
CA VAL A 236 -0.24 2.58 3.97
C VAL A 236 0.15 3.89 4.65
N THR A 237 1.20 3.89 5.48
CA THR A 237 1.72 5.13 6.07
C THR A 237 2.63 5.84 5.08
N GLU A 238 2.67 7.17 5.19
CA GLU A 238 3.58 8.02 4.40
C GLU A 238 3.49 7.72 2.89
N ALA A 239 2.26 7.56 2.37
CA ALA A 239 2.05 7.20 0.97
C ALA A 239 2.44 8.33 -0.01
N GLY A 240 2.43 9.57 0.46
CA GLY A 240 2.76 10.73 -0.35
C GLY A 240 1.53 11.53 -0.79
N ASP A 241 1.71 12.35 -1.78
CA ASP A 241 0.69 13.22 -2.39
C ASP A 241 0.43 12.85 -3.85
N GLY A 242 -0.61 13.41 -4.43
CA GLY A 242 -0.95 13.30 -5.84
C GLY A 242 -1.07 11.86 -6.34
N GLU A 243 -0.46 11.58 -7.48
CA GLU A 243 -0.43 10.27 -8.14
C GLU A 243 0.20 9.20 -7.23
N ASP A 244 1.36 9.50 -6.63
CA ASP A 244 2.11 8.52 -5.83
C ASP A 244 1.32 8.04 -4.61
N GLY A 245 0.66 8.97 -3.91
CA GLY A 245 -0.16 8.66 -2.74
C GLY A 245 -1.35 7.78 -3.09
N ARG A 246 -2.01 8.07 -4.21
CA ARG A 246 -3.16 7.30 -4.70
C ARG A 246 -2.77 5.90 -5.14
N ILE A 247 -1.76 5.78 -5.99
CA ILE A 247 -1.26 4.48 -6.49
C ILE A 247 -0.77 3.61 -5.33
N LYS A 248 0.06 4.17 -4.42
CA LYS A 248 0.64 3.43 -3.30
C LYS A 248 -0.43 2.94 -2.31
N SER A 249 -1.42 3.80 -2.01
CA SER A 249 -2.54 3.43 -1.15
C SER A 249 -3.45 2.39 -1.81
N ALA A 250 -3.82 2.60 -3.08
CA ALA A 250 -4.70 1.68 -3.80
C ALA A 250 -4.04 0.31 -4.01
N LEU A 251 -2.73 0.27 -4.31
CA LEU A 251 -1.98 -0.96 -4.47
C LEU A 251 -1.91 -1.75 -3.15
N GLY A 252 -1.49 -1.10 -2.06
CA GLY A 252 -1.28 -1.79 -0.78
C GLY A 252 -2.59 -2.18 -0.10
N ILE A 253 -3.55 -1.26 0.00
CA ILE A 253 -4.86 -1.53 0.60
C ILE A 253 -5.69 -2.43 -0.32
N GLY A 254 -5.71 -2.13 -1.63
CA GLY A 254 -6.49 -2.87 -2.63
C GLY A 254 -6.11 -4.33 -2.73
N ALA A 255 -4.82 -4.67 -2.62
CA ALA A 255 -4.35 -6.06 -2.60
C ALA A 255 -4.96 -6.86 -1.44
N LEU A 256 -4.98 -6.28 -0.23
CA LEU A 256 -5.53 -6.93 0.96
C LEU A 256 -7.07 -7.01 0.90
N LEU A 257 -7.73 -5.93 0.45
CA LEU A 257 -9.17 -5.95 0.24
C LEU A 257 -9.58 -7.00 -0.80
N ALA A 258 -8.80 -7.15 -1.87
CA ALA A 258 -9.04 -8.15 -2.91
C ALA A 258 -8.85 -9.59 -2.40
N ASP A 259 -8.01 -9.79 -1.37
CA ASP A 259 -7.90 -11.06 -0.63
C ASP A 259 -9.04 -11.22 0.42
N GLY A 260 -9.97 -10.28 0.50
CA GLY A 260 -11.06 -10.30 1.49
C GLY A 260 -10.66 -9.82 2.88
N LEU A 261 -9.47 -9.26 3.05
CA LEU A 261 -8.97 -8.75 4.33
C LEU A 261 -9.21 -7.24 4.45
N GLY A 262 -9.87 -6.82 5.52
CA GLY A 262 -10.09 -5.42 5.86
C GLY A 262 -11.55 -5.07 6.13
N ASP A 263 -11.77 -4.37 7.26
CA ASP A 263 -13.08 -3.94 7.73
C ASP A 263 -13.20 -2.41 7.82
N THR A 264 -12.06 -1.73 7.82
CA THR A 264 -11.97 -0.28 7.72
C THR A 264 -10.67 0.11 7.06
N ILE A 265 -10.67 1.23 6.35
CA ILE A 265 -9.46 1.74 5.67
C ILE A 265 -9.23 3.21 5.97
N ARG A 266 -7.95 3.63 5.85
CA ARG A 266 -7.56 5.02 5.67
C ARG A 266 -6.56 5.12 4.54
N VAL A 267 -6.91 5.86 3.51
CA VAL A 267 -5.96 6.39 2.53
C VAL A 267 -5.22 7.54 3.20
N SER A 268 -3.89 7.57 3.12
CA SER A 268 -3.08 8.60 3.76
C SER A 268 -2.42 9.46 2.68
N LEU A 269 -2.97 10.65 2.44
CA LEU A 269 -2.44 11.61 1.47
C LEU A 269 -1.82 12.82 2.19
N SER A 270 -0.74 13.35 1.63
CA SER A 270 -0.15 14.62 2.09
C SER A 270 -0.93 15.80 1.49
N GLU A 271 -2.25 15.79 1.70
CA GLU A 271 -3.26 16.72 1.20
C GLU A 271 -4.26 17.03 2.32
N ALA A 272 -5.29 17.85 2.04
CA ALA A 272 -6.37 18.09 3.01
C ALA A 272 -7.05 16.77 3.42
N PRO A 273 -7.31 16.53 4.72
CA PRO A 273 -7.85 15.24 5.20
C PRO A 273 -9.16 14.81 4.55
N GLU A 274 -10.02 15.75 4.20
CA GLU A 274 -11.28 15.47 3.50
C GLU A 274 -11.07 14.91 2.09
N ALA A 275 -9.94 15.19 1.43
CA ALA A 275 -9.61 14.66 0.11
C ALA A 275 -9.30 13.15 0.13
N GLU A 276 -8.94 12.58 1.29
CA GLU A 276 -8.72 11.15 1.47
C GLU A 276 -10.01 10.32 1.25
N ILE A 277 -11.17 10.89 1.58
CA ILE A 277 -12.45 10.17 1.66
C ILE A 277 -12.95 9.69 0.29
N PRO A 278 -13.06 10.54 -0.75
CA PRO A 278 -13.52 10.07 -2.07
C PRO A 278 -12.56 9.05 -2.68
N VAL A 279 -11.26 9.16 -2.49
CA VAL A 279 -10.26 8.19 -2.96
C VAL A 279 -10.47 6.83 -2.27
N ALA A 280 -10.67 6.85 -0.95
CA ALA A 280 -10.93 5.65 -0.17
C ALA A 280 -12.26 4.98 -0.59
N ARG A 281 -13.33 5.76 -0.83
CA ARG A 281 -14.63 5.26 -1.27
C ARG A 281 -14.52 4.59 -2.64
N LYS A 282 -13.90 5.24 -3.61
CA LYS A 282 -13.66 4.67 -4.95
C LYS A 282 -12.93 3.33 -4.87
N LEU A 283 -11.89 3.23 -4.04
CA LEU A 283 -11.15 1.98 -3.87
C LEU A 283 -12.02 0.88 -3.27
N VAL A 284 -12.76 1.17 -2.21
CA VAL A 284 -13.66 0.19 -1.57
C VAL A 284 -14.73 -0.27 -2.55
N ASP A 285 -15.43 0.67 -3.18
CA ASP A 285 -16.54 0.36 -4.10
C ASP A 285 -16.05 -0.48 -5.29
N TYR A 286 -14.86 -0.19 -5.81
CA TYR A 286 -14.25 -0.96 -6.89
C TYR A 286 -13.94 -2.41 -6.50
N ILE A 287 -13.49 -2.63 -5.28
CA ILE A 287 -13.18 -3.99 -4.81
C ILE A 287 -14.45 -4.78 -4.48
N ILE A 288 -15.41 -4.17 -3.75
CA ILE A 288 -16.63 -4.88 -3.36
C ILE A 288 -17.55 -5.20 -4.55
N ALA A 289 -17.43 -4.46 -5.66
CA ALA A 289 -18.14 -4.75 -6.90
C ALA A 289 -17.81 -6.14 -7.49
N ARG A 290 -16.76 -6.80 -6.98
CA ARG A 290 -16.42 -8.20 -7.33
C ARG A 290 -17.34 -9.22 -6.65
N GLU A 291 -18.07 -8.84 -5.61
CA GLU A 291 -18.92 -9.74 -4.85
C GLU A 291 -19.97 -10.39 -5.75
N GLY A 292 -20.20 -11.70 -5.60
CA GLY A 292 -21.13 -12.45 -6.42
C GLY A 292 -20.69 -12.73 -7.86
N HIS A 293 -19.40 -12.53 -8.18
CA HIS A 293 -18.86 -12.86 -9.51
C HIS A 293 -19.04 -14.34 -9.87
N PRO A 294 -19.04 -14.73 -11.16
CA PRO A 294 -19.05 -16.13 -11.57
C PRO A 294 -17.91 -16.93 -10.92
N TYR A 295 -18.16 -18.20 -10.62
CA TYR A 295 -17.18 -19.05 -9.98
C TYR A 295 -15.95 -19.27 -10.88
N ILE A 296 -14.76 -19.08 -10.31
CA ILE A 296 -13.47 -19.33 -10.94
C ILE A 296 -12.93 -20.65 -10.41
N PRO A 297 -12.79 -21.70 -11.24
CA PRO A 297 -12.09 -22.91 -10.84
C PRO A 297 -10.59 -22.61 -10.73
N GLY A 298 -9.96 -23.07 -9.65
CA GLY A 298 -8.54 -22.88 -9.44
C GLY A 298 -8.02 -23.81 -8.35
N LYS A 299 -6.73 -24.13 -8.44
CA LYS A 299 -5.98 -24.86 -7.43
C LYS A 299 -4.70 -24.09 -7.14
N VAL A 300 -4.40 -23.85 -5.88
CA VAL A 300 -3.16 -23.21 -5.48
C VAL A 300 -1.98 -24.12 -5.84
N ALA A 301 -0.98 -23.57 -6.53
CA ALA A 301 0.21 -24.31 -6.90
C ALA A 301 0.99 -24.73 -5.65
N GLU A 302 1.54 -25.96 -5.65
CA GLU A 302 2.22 -26.55 -4.49
C GLU A 302 3.42 -25.72 -4.03
N GLU A 303 4.12 -25.08 -4.94
CA GLU A 303 5.29 -24.23 -4.65
C GLU A 303 4.92 -22.79 -4.19
N PHE A 304 3.65 -22.40 -4.25
CA PHE A 304 3.22 -21.04 -3.87
C PHE A 304 2.98 -20.93 -2.36
N ASN A 305 3.62 -19.93 -1.74
CA ASN A 305 3.40 -19.62 -0.33
C ASN A 305 2.73 -18.25 -0.18
N TYR A 306 1.45 -18.23 0.17
CA TYR A 306 0.65 -17.03 0.34
C TYR A 306 1.20 -16.05 1.41
N LEU A 307 1.77 -16.58 2.51
CA LEU A 307 2.28 -15.77 3.62
C LEU A 307 3.69 -15.23 3.35
N SER A 308 4.47 -15.93 2.51
CA SER A 308 5.82 -15.52 2.13
C SER A 308 6.05 -15.77 0.64
N PRO A 309 5.35 -15.03 -0.24
CA PRO A 309 5.47 -15.23 -1.68
C PRO A 309 6.90 -14.93 -2.16
N SER A 310 7.35 -15.74 -3.11
CA SER A 310 8.59 -15.53 -3.86
C SER A 310 8.27 -15.30 -5.33
N ARG A 311 9.17 -14.62 -6.04
CA ARG A 311 8.97 -14.40 -7.47
C ARG A 311 8.91 -15.73 -8.21
N ARG A 312 7.89 -15.90 -9.06
CA ARG A 312 7.73 -17.04 -9.96
C ARG A 312 8.96 -17.17 -10.87
N LYS A 313 9.49 -18.37 -11.00
CA LYS A 313 10.63 -18.65 -11.88
C LYS A 313 10.16 -18.68 -13.33
N THR A 314 10.73 -17.81 -14.16
CA THR A 314 10.46 -17.76 -15.60
C THR A 314 11.76 -17.78 -16.40
N VAL A 315 11.68 -18.14 -17.68
CA VAL A 315 12.81 -17.99 -18.58
C VAL A 315 13.00 -16.53 -18.97
N ALA A 316 14.23 -16.12 -19.24
CA ALA A 316 14.48 -14.79 -19.77
C ALA A 316 14.28 -14.79 -21.30
N VAL A 317 13.37 -13.97 -21.80
CA VAL A 317 13.14 -13.74 -23.23
C VAL A 317 13.46 -12.27 -23.51
N LYS A 318 14.60 -11.99 -24.11
CA LYS A 318 15.16 -10.63 -24.21
C LYS A 318 15.30 -10.01 -22.80
N ASN A 319 14.61 -8.91 -22.56
CA ASN A 319 14.57 -8.21 -21.27
C ASN A 319 13.29 -8.52 -20.44
N ILE A 320 12.57 -9.61 -20.74
CA ILE A 320 11.34 -10.02 -20.05
C ILE A 320 11.56 -11.34 -19.33
N GLY A 321 11.11 -11.45 -18.09
CA GLY A 321 11.20 -12.68 -17.30
C GLY A 321 12.59 -12.93 -16.70
N GLY A 322 12.81 -14.11 -16.13
CA GLY A 322 14.01 -14.44 -15.38
C GLY A 322 14.26 -13.45 -14.24
N ASP A 323 15.50 -12.98 -14.12
CA ASP A 323 15.91 -11.97 -13.14
C ASP A 323 15.74 -10.51 -13.64
N GLN A 324 15.12 -10.32 -14.81
CA GLN A 324 14.88 -8.99 -15.36
C GLN A 324 13.82 -8.24 -14.56
N LEU A 325 13.87 -6.89 -14.62
CA LEU A 325 12.80 -6.05 -14.06
C LEU A 325 11.52 -6.23 -14.87
N PRO A 326 10.34 -6.17 -14.24
CA PRO A 326 9.09 -6.20 -14.98
C PRO A 326 9.00 -5.09 -16.01
N VAL A 327 8.58 -5.45 -17.22
CA VAL A 327 8.48 -4.51 -18.34
C VAL A 327 7.18 -3.72 -18.35
N VAL A 328 7.20 -2.57 -19.00
CA VAL A 328 6.00 -1.78 -19.33
C VAL A 328 5.75 -1.87 -20.83
N ILE A 329 4.58 -2.40 -21.21
CA ILE A 329 4.04 -2.32 -22.57
C ILE A 329 3.04 -1.18 -22.60
N SER A 330 3.16 -0.31 -23.59
CA SER A 330 2.25 0.81 -23.83
C SER A 330 1.55 0.64 -25.18
N GLU A 331 0.34 1.17 -25.30
CA GLU A 331 -0.44 1.13 -26.53
C GLU A 331 -0.22 2.42 -27.34
N ARG A 332 -0.15 2.29 -28.69
CA ARG A 332 -0.11 3.39 -29.66
C ARG A 332 -0.83 2.98 -30.96
N LEU A 333 -2.12 2.62 -30.83
CA LEU A 333 -2.96 2.25 -31.99
C LEU A 333 -3.24 3.45 -32.90
N ASP A 334 -3.07 4.65 -32.40
CA ASP A 334 -3.15 5.91 -33.17
C ASP A 334 -1.94 6.19 -34.07
N GLY A 335 -0.92 5.32 -34.03
CA GLY A 335 0.33 5.48 -34.78
C GLY A 335 1.28 6.52 -34.18
N SER A 336 1.01 7.05 -32.99
CA SER A 336 1.90 7.92 -32.24
C SER A 336 3.18 7.18 -31.85
N ASN A 337 4.28 7.92 -31.72
CA ASN A 337 5.55 7.42 -31.20
C ASN A 337 6.11 8.39 -30.13
N GLU A 338 5.25 9.21 -29.56
CA GLU A 338 5.61 10.14 -28.50
C GLU A 338 5.83 9.38 -27.20
N VAL A 339 6.96 9.60 -26.58
CA VAL A 339 7.39 8.94 -25.35
C VAL A 339 8.01 9.98 -24.43
N ASP A 340 7.54 10.01 -23.18
CA ASP A 340 8.19 10.78 -22.12
C ASP A 340 9.59 10.20 -21.84
N GLY A 341 10.58 11.07 -21.74
CA GLY A 341 11.95 10.66 -21.44
C GLY A 341 12.11 9.98 -20.07
N GLN A 342 11.26 10.29 -19.11
CA GLN A 342 11.29 9.72 -17.76
C GLN A 342 10.57 8.36 -17.68
N PHE A 343 9.40 8.23 -18.35
CA PHE A 343 8.55 7.04 -18.32
C PHE A 343 8.51 6.36 -19.68
N LYS A 344 9.68 6.01 -20.19
CA LYS A 344 9.82 5.34 -21.46
C LYS A 344 9.39 3.88 -21.35
N PRO A 345 8.32 3.42 -22.06
CA PRO A 345 7.93 2.02 -22.09
C PRO A 345 9.02 1.17 -22.74
N ASP A 346 9.09 -0.10 -22.34
CA ASP A 346 10.03 -1.06 -22.93
C ASP A 346 9.54 -1.54 -24.30
N TYR A 347 8.22 -1.66 -24.45
CA TYR A 347 7.56 -2.07 -25.68
C TYR A 347 6.34 -1.18 -25.97
N ILE A 348 6.06 -1.01 -27.27
CA ILE A 348 4.88 -0.32 -27.78
C ILE A 348 4.07 -1.31 -28.64
N TYR A 349 2.82 -1.54 -28.24
CA TYR A 349 1.86 -2.29 -29.05
C TYR A 349 1.17 -1.36 -30.04
N CYS A 350 1.33 -1.65 -31.34
CA CYS A 350 0.89 -0.83 -32.47
C CYS A 350 -0.28 -1.43 -33.25
N GLY A 351 -0.79 -2.60 -32.83
CA GLY A 351 -1.79 -3.31 -33.61
C GLY A 351 -1.30 -3.64 -35.02
N GLN A 352 -1.92 -3.07 -36.04
CA GLN A 352 -1.62 -3.36 -37.45
C GLN A 352 -0.59 -2.40 -38.08
N THR A 353 -0.35 -1.23 -37.47
CA THR A 353 0.39 -0.16 -38.15
C THR A 353 1.59 0.32 -37.33
N LEU A 354 2.79 0.06 -37.81
CA LEU A 354 4.02 0.55 -37.21
C LEU A 354 4.21 2.06 -37.43
N PRO A 355 4.67 2.79 -36.39
CA PRO A 355 5.08 4.18 -36.54
C PRO A 355 6.22 4.33 -37.53
N LYS A 356 6.19 5.42 -38.32
CA LYS A 356 7.24 5.70 -39.33
C LYS A 356 8.62 5.98 -38.74
N ASN A 357 8.67 6.68 -37.60
CA ASN A 357 9.89 7.10 -36.91
C ASN A 357 10.08 6.26 -35.64
N ARG A 358 10.46 4.99 -35.81
CA ARG A 358 10.69 4.08 -34.67
C ARG A 358 12.00 4.44 -33.94
N ARG A 359 11.95 4.29 -32.62
CA ARG A 359 13.14 4.42 -31.77
C ARG A 359 13.89 3.10 -31.69
N GLU A 360 15.21 3.15 -31.67
CA GLU A 360 16.04 1.93 -31.57
C GLU A 360 16.05 1.32 -30.16
N ASP A 361 15.71 2.12 -29.15
CA ASP A 361 15.73 1.75 -27.73
C ASP A 361 14.36 1.29 -27.19
N ILE A 362 13.39 1.02 -28.08
CA ILE A 362 12.04 0.52 -27.77
C ILE A 362 11.74 -0.68 -28.67
N GLY A 363 11.13 -1.73 -28.10
CA GLY A 363 10.57 -2.83 -28.87
C GLY A 363 9.16 -2.48 -29.39
N TYR A 364 8.83 -2.90 -30.60
CA TYR A 364 7.50 -2.69 -31.17
C TYR A 364 6.79 -4.02 -31.33
N ILE A 365 5.51 -4.05 -31.00
CA ILE A 365 4.67 -5.25 -31.08
C ILE A 365 3.58 -4.98 -32.11
N VAL A 366 3.46 -5.85 -33.10
CA VAL A 366 2.41 -5.78 -34.14
C VAL A 366 1.66 -7.08 -34.20
N ASP A 367 0.44 -7.03 -34.73
CA ASP A 367 -0.34 -8.23 -34.99
C ASP A 367 0.44 -9.17 -35.93
N ALA A 368 0.40 -10.46 -35.67
CA ALA A 368 1.25 -11.44 -36.37
C ALA A 368 1.04 -11.45 -37.90
N ASN A 369 -0.16 -11.10 -38.38
CA ASN A 369 -0.46 -11.01 -39.80
C ASN A 369 0.25 -9.82 -40.50
N ASP A 370 0.61 -8.80 -39.74
CA ASP A 370 1.24 -7.56 -40.23
C ASP A 370 2.74 -7.51 -39.92
N TRP A 371 3.26 -8.56 -39.30
CA TRP A 371 4.66 -8.67 -38.94
C TRP A 371 5.57 -9.03 -40.12
N ASN A 372 6.70 -8.32 -40.25
CA ASN A 372 7.70 -8.62 -41.24
C ASN A 372 9.05 -9.01 -40.58
N PRO A 373 9.62 -10.20 -40.86
CA PRO A 373 10.89 -10.64 -40.33
C PRO A 373 12.10 -9.70 -40.54
N GLY A 374 11.99 -8.81 -41.51
CA GLY A 374 13.04 -7.83 -41.82
C GLY A 374 13.08 -6.59 -40.93
N ASP A 375 12.03 -6.36 -40.16
CA ASP A 375 11.90 -5.20 -39.26
C ASP A 375 12.69 -5.39 -37.97
N LYS A 376 13.62 -4.48 -37.68
CA LYS A 376 14.40 -4.50 -36.44
C LYS A 376 13.53 -4.08 -35.23
N ASN A 377 13.69 -4.76 -34.11
CA ASN A 377 12.99 -4.53 -32.85
C ASN A 377 11.47 -4.57 -33.00
N VAL A 378 10.94 -5.34 -33.95
CA VAL A 378 9.51 -5.57 -34.14
C VAL A 378 9.20 -7.04 -33.93
N TYR A 379 8.19 -7.31 -33.13
CA TYR A 379 7.85 -8.65 -32.66
C TYR A 379 6.38 -8.96 -32.94
N PRO A 380 6.07 -10.21 -33.37
CA PRO A 380 4.69 -10.60 -33.67
C PRO A 380 3.89 -10.88 -32.40
N ALA A 381 2.64 -10.43 -32.39
CA ALA A 381 1.63 -10.79 -31.39
C ALA A 381 0.56 -11.69 -32.00
N PHE A 382 0.33 -12.82 -31.34
CA PHE A 382 -0.68 -13.81 -31.71
C PHE A 382 -1.85 -13.77 -30.70
N ASN A 383 -3.01 -14.13 -31.13
CA ASN A 383 -4.07 -14.55 -30.24
C ASN A 383 -4.11 -16.09 -30.13
N TYR A 384 -4.81 -16.61 -29.12
CA TYR A 384 -4.86 -18.06 -28.84
C TYR A 384 -5.48 -18.91 -29.97
N GLN A 385 -6.14 -18.29 -30.96
CA GLN A 385 -6.67 -18.99 -32.15
C GLN A 385 -5.62 -19.12 -33.27
N GLN A 386 -4.49 -18.44 -33.17
CA GLN A 386 -3.41 -18.42 -34.16
C GLN A 386 -2.24 -19.34 -33.82
N MET A 387 -2.49 -20.42 -33.05
CA MET A 387 -1.42 -21.32 -32.58
C MET A 387 -0.60 -21.95 -33.72
N ILE A 388 -1.21 -22.24 -34.87
CA ILE A 388 -0.50 -22.76 -36.05
C ILE A 388 0.49 -21.72 -36.57
N GLY A 389 0.08 -20.46 -36.69
CA GLY A 389 0.96 -19.35 -37.10
C GLY A 389 2.09 -19.14 -36.10
N LEU A 390 1.80 -19.17 -34.80
CA LEU A 390 2.80 -19.07 -33.73
C LEU A 390 3.87 -20.15 -33.85
N HIS A 391 3.47 -21.39 -34.14
CA HIS A 391 4.38 -22.53 -34.28
C HIS A 391 5.34 -22.38 -35.50
N HIS A 392 4.84 -21.87 -36.62
CA HIS A 392 5.63 -21.73 -37.85
C HIS A 392 6.44 -20.44 -37.94
N THR A 393 6.12 -19.43 -37.16
CA THR A 393 6.83 -18.13 -37.20
C THR A 393 8.18 -18.24 -36.49
N LYS A 394 9.25 -17.84 -37.19
CA LYS A 394 10.60 -17.80 -36.63
C LYS A 394 10.90 -16.38 -36.13
N ALA A 395 10.72 -16.17 -34.86
CA ALA A 395 11.08 -14.93 -34.16
C ALA A 395 11.67 -15.30 -32.78
N ASP A 396 12.62 -14.52 -32.31
CA ASP A 396 13.32 -14.73 -31.02
C ASP A 396 12.55 -14.14 -29.81
N LEU A 397 11.45 -13.49 -30.07
CA LEU A 397 10.43 -13.07 -29.12
C LEU A 397 9.08 -13.05 -29.83
N LYS A 398 8.09 -13.68 -29.23
CA LYS A 398 6.69 -13.71 -29.69
C LYS A 398 5.79 -13.34 -28.52
N PHE A 399 4.72 -12.61 -28.77
CA PHE A 399 3.70 -12.34 -27.77
C PHE A 399 2.45 -13.17 -28.06
N LEU A 400 1.82 -13.68 -27.01
CA LEU A 400 0.57 -14.45 -27.11
C LEU A 400 -0.48 -13.86 -26.18
N PHE A 401 -1.53 -13.27 -26.73
CA PHE A 401 -2.71 -12.86 -25.98
C PHE A 401 -3.52 -14.09 -25.58
N LEU A 402 -3.60 -14.33 -24.27
CA LEU A 402 -4.17 -15.56 -23.73
C LEU A 402 -5.11 -15.27 -22.55
N PRO A 403 -6.41 -15.55 -22.63
CA PRO A 403 -7.31 -15.59 -21.49
C PRO A 403 -7.23 -16.96 -20.78
N TYR A 404 -7.52 -16.99 -19.48
CA TYR A 404 -7.44 -18.21 -18.68
C TYR A 404 -8.23 -19.39 -19.29
N MET A 405 -9.45 -19.13 -19.72
CA MET A 405 -10.31 -20.15 -20.36
C MET A 405 -9.71 -20.82 -21.62
N ALA A 406 -8.73 -20.19 -22.24
CA ALA A 406 -8.04 -20.72 -23.42
C ALA A 406 -6.76 -21.50 -23.10
N LEU A 407 -6.35 -21.55 -21.84
CA LEU A 407 -5.20 -22.35 -21.39
C LEU A 407 -5.59 -23.83 -21.33
N ASN A 408 -5.62 -24.47 -22.49
CA ASN A 408 -5.93 -25.88 -22.65
C ASN A 408 -4.68 -26.71 -22.97
N ARG A 409 -4.83 -28.02 -23.06
CA ARG A 409 -3.71 -28.97 -23.30
C ARG A 409 -2.92 -28.66 -24.58
N GLU A 410 -3.56 -28.19 -25.63
CA GLU A 410 -2.91 -27.82 -26.90
C GLU A 410 -2.00 -26.60 -26.71
N VAL A 411 -2.52 -25.55 -26.07
CA VAL A 411 -1.75 -24.34 -25.74
C VAL A 411 -0.62 -24.65 -24.78
N ILE A 412 -0.87 -25.43 -23.74
CA ILE A 412 0.17 -25.88 -22.79
C ILE A 412 1.29 -26.64 -23.51
N SER A 413 0.94 -27.57 -24.40
CA SER A 413 1.94 -28.34 -25.17
C SER A 413 2.75 -27.44 -26.11
N ALA A 414 2.12 -26.47 -26.74
CA ALA A 414 2.80 -25.50 -27.58
C ALA A 414 3.75 -24.60 -26.77
N LEU A 415 3.31 -24.08 -25.62
CA LEU A 415 4.16 -23.25 -24.76
C LEU A 415 5.40 -23.99 -24.22
N LYS A 416 5.29 -25.29 -23.95
CA LYS A 416 6.43 -26.13 -23.53
C LYS A 416 7.56 -26.21 -24.56
N VAL A 417 7.25 -26.06 -25.86
CA VAL A 417 8.23 -26.13 -26.96
C VAL A 417 8.60 -24.74 -27.50
N HIS A 418 7.95 -23.68 -27.03
CA HIS A 418 8.17 -22.29 -27.43
C HIS A 418 8.54 -21.41 -26.22
N PRO A 419 9.74 -21.56 -25.64
CA PRO A 419 10.15 -20.75 -24.49
C PRO A 419 10.34 -19.26 -24.85
N GLU A 420 10.45 -18.90 -26.14
CA GLU A 420 10.52 -17.53 -26.64
C GLU A 420 9.16 -16.79 -26.61
N VAL A 421 8.10 -17.44 -26.20
CA VAL A 421 6.77 -16.82 -26.10
C VAL A 421 6.59 -16.13 -24.76
N VAL A 422 6.26 -14.85 -24.80
CA VAL A 422 5.78 -14.06 -23.66
C VAL A 422 4.26 -14.02 -23.71
N ILE A 423 3.62 -14.39 -22.62
CA ILE A 423 2.16 -14.41 -22.53
C ILE A 423 1.68 -13.01 -22.12
N ILE A 424 0.73 -12.46 -22.88
CA ILE A 424 -0.08 -11.30 -22.47
C ILE A 424 -1.39 -11.84 -21.91
N ALA A 425 -1.43 -11.98 -20.59
CA ALA A 425 -2.59 -12.53 -19.90
C ALA A 425 -3.76 -11.54 -19.92
N GLN A 426 -4.92 -12.00 -20.36
CA GLN A 426 -6.14 -11.19 -20.48
C GLN A 426 -7.26 -11.74 -19.59
N SER A 427 -8.08 -10.84 -19.05
CA SER A 427 -9.28 -11.18 -18.32
C SER A 427 -10.38 -10.13 -18.52
N ASN A 428 -11.59 -10.59 -18.82
CA ASN A 428 -12.82 -9.80 -18.79
C ASN A 428 -13.71 -10.17 -17.59
N HIS A 429 -13.18 -10.99 -16.67
CA HIS A 429 -13.92 -11.42 -15.50
C HIS A 429 -14.03 -10.28 -14.47
N PRO A 430 -15.15 -10.13 -13.76
CA PRO A 430 -15.26 -9.11 -12.70
C PRO A 430 -14.19 -9.23 -11.62
N ASN A 431 -13.78 -10.46 -11.27
CA ASN A 431 -12.64 -10.73 -10.41
C ASN A 431 -11.42 -11.18 -11.24
N ARG A 432 -10.77 -10.24 -11.93
CA ARG A 432 -9.59 -10.51 -12.78
C ARG A 432 -8.44 -11.15 -11.98
N LEU A 433 -8.26 -10.74 -10.72
CA LEU A 433 -7.22 -11.29 -9.85
C LEU A 433 -7.34 -12.81 -9.70
N GLY A 434 -8.55 -13.31 -9.48
CA GLY A 434 -8.81 -14.72 -9.32
C GLY A 434 -8.51 -15.52 -10.60
N GLU A 435 -8.90 -15.00 -11.79
CA GLU A 435 -8.57 -15.64 -13.07
C GLU A 435 -7.07 -15.66 -13.34
N PHE A 436 -6.36 -14.56 -13.09
CA PHE A 436 -4.91 -14.50 -13.28
C PHE A 436 -4.18 -15.45 -12.32
N ARG A 437 -4.59 -15.53 -11.05
CA ARG A 437 -4.05 -16.52 -10.11
C ARG A 437 -4.32 -17.93 -10.60
N GLY A 438 -5.55 -18.23 -11.03
CA GLY A 438 -5.91 -19.55 -11.59
C GLY A 438 -5.02 -19.92 -12.76
N MET A 439 -4.86 -19.03 -13.73
CA MET A 439 -3.99 -19.23 -14.90
C MET A 439 -2.53 -19.46 -14.50
N LEU A 440 -1.98 -18.62 -13.64
CA LEU A 440 -0.57 -18.69 -13.26
C LEU A 440 -0.26 -19.94 -12.42
N PHE A 441 -1.17 -20.33 -11.52
CA PHE A 441 -0.97 -21.55 -10.73
C PHE A 441 -1.09 -22.82 -11.58
N GLU A 442 -2.00 -22.86 -12.56
CA GLU A 442 -2.05 -23.94 -13.53
C GLU A 442 -0.77 -23.99 -14.38
N MET A 443 -0.25 -22.85 -14.83
CA MET A 443 1.04 -22.78 -15.51
C MET A 443 2.20 -23.31 -14.65
N MET A 444 2.22 -23.00 -13.35
CA MET A 444 3.23 -23.49 -12.42
C MET A 444 3.13 -25.01 -12.27
N GLU A 445 1.94 -25.56 -12.03
CA GLU A 445 1.70 -27.01 -11.94
C GLU A 445 2.11 -27.76 -13.22
N GLU A 446 1.90 -27.14 -14.39
CA GLU A 446 2.30 -27.69 -15.70
C GLU A 446 3.79 -27.47 -16.03
N GLY A 447 4.54 -26.78 -15.18
CA GLY A 447 5.97 -26.49 -15.38
C GLY A 447 6.25 -25.48 -16.49
N LEU A 448 5.30 -24.60 -16.82
CA LEU A 448 5.47 -23.57 -17.82
C LEU A 448 6.24 -22.38 -17.23
N ALA A 449 7.39 -22.10 -17.81
CA ALA A 449 8.28 -21.02 -17.40
C ALA A 449 8.22 -19.77 -18.30
N ASN A 450 7.23 -19.68 -19.19
CA ASN A 450 7.02 -18.52 -20.05
C ASN A 450 6.74 -17.27 -19.21
N PRO A 451 7.36 -16.12 -19.50
CA PRO A 451 7.06 -14.86 -18.82
C PRO A 451 5.62 -14.41 -19.07
N VAL A 452 5.05 -13.70 -18.11
CA VAL A 452 3.67 -13.21 -18.17
C VAL A 452 3.61 -11.70 -17.93
N VAL A 453 3.01 -11.00 -18.87
CA VAL A 453 2.63 -9.59 -18.79
C VAL A 453 1.11 -9.50 -18.60
N PHE A 454 0.65 -8.76 -17.59
CA PHE A 454 -0.77 -8.61 -17.34
C PHE A 454 -1.36 -7.47 -18.16
N PHE A 455 -2.28 -7.82 -19.05
CA PHE A 455 -3.07 -6.86 -19.80
C PHE A 455 -4.28 -6.41 -18.97
N GLN A 456 -4.35 -5.12 -18.70
CA GLN A 456 -5.40 -4.48 -17.93
C GLN A 456 -6.11 -3.44 -18.78
N HIS A 457 -7.36 -3.72 -19.10
CA HIS A 457 -8.18 -2.85 -19.93
C HIS A 457 -9.12 -1.99 -19.08
N TYR A 458 -9.07 -0.68 -19.33
CA TYR A 458 -9.88 0.35 -18.68
C TYR A 458 -10.52 1.28 -19.70
N GLN A 459 -11.50 2.05 -19.23
CA GLN A 459 -12.22 3.05 -20.03
C GLN A 459 -12.47 4.29 -19.14
N GLU A 460 -11.36 4.83 -18.58
CA GLU A 460 -11.42 5.89 -17.59
C GLU A 460 -11.14 7.25 -18.25
N GLU A 461 -11.97 8.24 -17.88
CA GLU A 461 -11.81 9.64 -18.32
C GLU A 461 -10.93 10.44 -17.35
N GLY A 462 -10.81 10.00 -16.10
CA GLY A 462 -10.03 10.64 -15.06
C GLY A 462 -8.76 9.85 -14.68
N ALA A 463 -7.63 10.54 -14.56
CA ALA A 463 -6.37 9.92 -14.16
C ALA A 463 -6.47 9.25 -12.78
N GLU A 464 -7.18 9.85 -11.81
CA GLU A 464 -7.37 9.29 -10.47
C GLU A 464 -8.08 7.92 -10.52
N ASP A 465 -9.11 7.77 -11.35
CA ASP A 465 -9.85 6.51 -11.47
C ASP A 465 -8.97 5.41 -12.09
N LEU A 466 -8.20 5.73 -13.14
CA LEU A 466 -7.22 4.81 -13.71
C LEU A 466 -6.18 4.38 -12.67
N GLN A 467 -5.60 5.32 -11.94
CA GLN A 467 -4.59 5.08 -10.92
C GLN A 467 -5.09 4.15 -9.81
N ILE A 468 -6.29 4.43 -9.27
CA ILE A 468 -6.88 3.65 -8.18
C ILE A 468 -7.21 2.22 -8.65
N LYS A 469 -7.93 2.09 -9.78
CA LYS A 469 -8.39 0.79 -10.28
C LYS A 469 -7.23 -0.09 -10.73
N SER A 470 -6.31 0.44 -11.53
CA SER A 470 -5.19 -0.33 -12.05
C SER A 470 -4.19 -0.73 -10.94
N ALA A 471 -3.93 0.15 -9.97
CA ALA A 471 -3.10 -0.18 -8.83
C ALA A 471 -3.74 -1.27 -7.93
N ALA A 472 -5.06 -1.20 -7.71
CA ALA A 472 -5.79 -2.20 -6.95
C ALA A 472 -5.81 -3.58 -7.63
N ASP A 473 -5.93 -3.63 -8.96
CA ASP A 473 -5.90 -4.88 -9.73
C ASP A 473 -4.50 -5.52 -9.75
N MET A 474 -3.45 -4.70 -9.82
CA MET A 474 -2.08 -5.18 -9.91
C MET A 474 -1.45 -5.52 -8.56
N GLY A 475 -1.95 -4.95 -7.46
CA GLY A 475 -1.30 -5.04 -6.16
C GLY A 475 -1.01 -6.45 -5.71
N ALA A 476 -2.03 -7.32 -5.64
CA ALA A 476 -1.85 -8.70 -5.20
C ALA A 476 -0.95 -9.51 -6.15
N LEU A 477 -1.06 -9.31 -7.47
CA LEU A 477 -0.23 -10.00 -8.48
C LEU A 477 1.26 -9.68 -8.33
N LEU A 478 1.58 -8.40 -8.04
CA LEU A 478 2.94 -7.97 -7.77
C LEU A 478 3.47 -8.56 -6.46
N PHE A 479 2.66 -8.52 -5.40
CA PHE A 479 3.06 -9.04 -4.09
C PHE A 479 3.18 -10.57 -4.06
N ASP A 480 2.39 -11.26 -4.86
CA ASP A 480 2.47 -12.70 -5.04
C ASP A 480 3.67 -13.13 -5.91
N GLY A 481 4.40 -12.16 -6.47
CA GLY A 481 5.57 -12.42 -7.30
C GLY A 481 5.25 -13.01 -8.67
N LEU A 482 4.05 -12.81 -9.19
CA LEU A 482 3.56 -13.44 -10.42
C LEU A 482 3.80 -12.61 -11.69
N CYS A 483 4.33 -11.39 -11.57
CA CYS A 483 4.36 -10.39 -12.63
C CYS A 483 5.74 -10.23 -13.28
N ASP A 484 5.82 -10.43 -14.62
CA ASP A 484 6.99 -10.10 -15.44
C ASP A 484 6.80 -8.80 -16.24
N GLY A 485 5.61 -8.22 -16.23
CA GLY A 485 5.32 -6.94 -16.86
C GLY A 485 3.85 -6.51 -16.74
N ILE A 486 3.62 -5.24 -17.05
CA ILE A 486 2.31 -4.61 -17.03
C ILE A 486 2.02 -3.99 -18.41
N PHE A 487 0.78 -4.17 -18.86
CA PHE A 487 0.25 -3.54 -20.05
C PHE A 487 -1.08 -2.88 -19.70
N LEU A 488 -1.06 -1.59 -19.40
CA LEU A 488 -2.27 -0.80 -19.21
C LEU A 488 -2.79 -0.32 -20.57
N PHE A 489 -4.08 -0.57 -20.81
CA PHE A 489 -4.79 -0.15 -22.00
C PHE A 489 -6.01 0.66 -21.57
N ASN A 490 -6.04 1.96 -21.87
CA ASN A 490 -7.16 2.83 -21.52
C ASN A 490 -7.82 3.40 -22.77
N GLN A 491 -9.09 3.12 -22.98
CA GLN A 491 -9.88 3.64 -24.11
C GLN A 491 -10.55 4.99 -23.82
N GLY A 492 -10.41 5.54 -22.58
CA GLY A 492 -10.87 6.89 -22.24
C GLY A 492 -9.91 7.97 -22.76
N GLU A 493 -10.27 9.24 -22.55
CA GLU A 493 -9.57 10.41 -23.11
C GLU A 493 -8.24 10.77 -22.41
N LEU A 494 -7.61 9.83 -21.70
CA LEU A 494 -6.32 10.06 -21.05
C LEU A 494 -5.18 9.99 -22.04
N THR A 495 -4.18 10.88 -21.87
CA THR A 495 -2.97 10.84 -22.71
C THR A 495 -2.14 9.60 -22.43
N HIS A 496 -1.41 9.12 -23.42
CA HIS A 496 -0.48 8.00 -23.27
C HIS A 496 0.53 8.23 -22.15
N GLN A 497 0.98 9.47 -21.96
CA GLN A 497 1.89 9.84 -20.86
C GLN A 497 1.30 9.55 -19.48
N VAL A 498 0.01 9.81 -19.25
CA VAL A 498 -0.68 9.51 -17.99
C VAL A 498 -0.78 8.01 -17.77
N VAL A 499 -1.09 7.23 -18.82
CA VAL A 499 -1.18 5.77 -18.74
C VAL A 499 0.20 5.17 -18.45
N ASP A 500 1.24 5.63 -19.15
CA ASP A 500 2.62 5.18 -18.97
C ASP A 500 3.13 5.51 -17.55
N SER A 501 2.96 6.77 -17.10
CA SER A 501 3.38 7.17 -15.74
C SER A 501 2.67 6.34 -14.66
N THR A 502 1.38 6.03 -14.85
CA THR A 502 0.62 5.16 -13.95
C THR A 502 1.20 3.75 -13.90
N ALA A 503 1.54 3.15 -15.04
CA ALA A 503 2.15 1.82 -15.09
C ALA A 503 3.49 1.77 -14.35
N PHE A 504 4.38 2.75 -14.59
CA PHE A 504 5.64 2.87 -13.86
C PHE A 504 5.44 3.14 -12.36
N GLY A 505 4.46 3.97 -12.01
CA GLY A 505 4.07 4.26 -10.62
C GLY A 505 3.63 3.00 -9.87
N ILE A 506 2.84 2.13 -10.50
CA ILE A 506 2.40 0.83 -9.96
C ILE A 506 3.59 -0.09 -9.68
N LEU A 507 4.51 -0.25 -10.64
CA LEU A 507 5.71 -1.08 -10.47
C LEU A 507 6.61 -0.54 -9.35
N GLN A 508 6.72 0.79 -9.22
CA GLN A 508 7.49 1.41 -8.14
C GLN A 508 6.81 1.25 -6.78
N ALA A 509 5.49 1.44 -6.69
CA ALA A 509 4.73 1.23 -5.47
C ALA A 509 4.78 -0.24 -4.99
N GLY A 510 4.84 -1.20 -5.92
CA GLY A 510 5.08 -2.63 -5.67
C GLY A 510 6.53 -2.99 -5.38
N ARG A 511 7.46 -2.03 -5.44
CA ARG A 511 8.91 -2.18 -5.22
C ARG A 511 9.60 -3.18 -6.15
N VAL A 512 9.06 -3.40 -7.33
CA VAL A 512 9.62 -4.32 -8.33
C VAL A 512 10.43 -3.61 -9.42
N ARG A 513 10.19 -2.29 -9.63
CA ARG A 513 10.97 -1.46 -10.57
C ARG A 513 10.95 0.00 -10.13
N ILE A 514 12.11 0.60 -9.95
CA ILE A 514 12.27 2.00 -9.56
C ILE A 514 12.51 2.86 -10.80
N SER A 515 11.67 3.86 -11.01
CA SER A 515 11.68 4.73 -12.20
C SER A 515 11.92 6.21 -11.91
N LYS A 516 11.65 6.67 -10.69
CA LYS A 516 11.79 8.07 -10.25
C LYS A 516 12.29 8.14 -8.80
N THR A 517 12.52 9.34 -8.28
CA THR A 517 12.73 9.57 -6.85
C THR A 517 11.52 9.10 -6.06
N GLU A 518 11.73 8.35 -4.98
CA GLU A 518 10.67 7.94 -4.07
C GLU A 518 10.57 8.95 -2.92
N TYR A 519 9.37 9.45 -2.67
CA TYR A 519 9.08 10.29 -1.51
C TYR A 519 8.28 9.51 -0.48
N ILE A 520 8.80 9.49 0.76
CA ILE A 520 8.13 8.90 1.92
C ILE A 520 7.67 10.10 2.75
N SER A 521 6.48 10.62 2.45
CA SER A 521 5.97 11.84 3.10
C SER A 521 4.72 11.56 3.93
N CYS A 522 4.70 12.09 5.16
CA CYS A 522 3.57 11.91 6.06
C CYS A 522 2.35 12.76 5.62
N PRO A 523 1.12 12.31 5.93
CA PRO A 523 -0.09 13.05 5.55
C PRO A 523 -0.35 14.30 6.41
N GLY A 524 0.49 14.56 7.42
CA GLY A 524 0.23 15.59 8.41
C GLY A 524 -0.78 15.13 9.50
N CYS A 525 -0.66 15.75 10.66
CA CYS A 525 -1.58 15.59 11.81
C CYS A 525 -1.36 16.77 12.75
N GLY A 526 -2.07 16.82 13.88
CA GLY A 526 -1.89 17.88 14.90
C GLY A 526 -0.48 18.02 15.49
N ARG A 527 0.46 17.13 15.11
CA ARG A 527 1.88 17.20 15.49
C ARG A 527 2.77 17.86 14.44
N THR A 528 2.25 18.19 13.26
CA THR A 528 3.03 18.78 12.17
C THR A 528 3.54 20.17 12.56
N LEU A 529 4.83 20.43 12.30
CA LEU A 529 5.55 21.59 12.85
C LEU A 529 5.83 22.69 11.81
N TYR A 530 5.51 22.45 10.54
CA TYR A 530 5.75 23.35 9.41
C TYR A 530 4.70 23.14 8.30
N ASP A 531 4.67 23.99 7.29
CA ASP A 531 3.82 23.79 6.11
C ASP A 531 4.34 22.62 5.25
N LEU A 532 3.72 21.46 5.48
CA LEU A 532 4.17 20.20 4.91
C LEU A 532 3.96 20.16 3.38
N GLU A 533 2.82 20.61 2.88
CA GLU A 533 2.46 20.54 1.46
C GLU A 533 3.40 21.41 0.62
N SER A 534 3.59 22.66 1.00
CA SER A 534 4.52 23.57 0.35
C SER A 534 5.97 23.05 0.39
N THR A 535 6.39 22.46 1.50
CA THR A 535 7.73 21.91 1.66
C THR A 535 7.94 20.68 0.76
N ILE A 536 6.98 19.77 0.67
CA ILE A 536 7.01 18.61 -0.24
C ILE A 536 7.16 19.10 -1.69
N ALA A 537 6.36 20.10 -2.11
CA ALA A 537 6.44 20.65 -3.46
C ALA A 537 7.84 21.22 -3.77
N ARG A 538 8.45 21.96 -2.84
CA ARG A 538 9.82 22.52 -2.99
C ARG A 538 10.88 21.42 -3.10
N ILE A 539 10.82 20.40 -2.26
CA ILE A 539 11.77 19.27 -2.29
C ILE A 539 11.61 18.50 -3.60
N LYS A 540 10.38 18.19 -4.02
CA LYS A 540 10.10 17.51 -5.30
C LYS A 540 10.64 18.30 -6.50
N ALA A 541 10.42 19.60 -6.56
CA ALA A 541 10.92 20.45 -7.64
C ALA A 541 12.45 20.40 -7.78
N ALA A 542 13.16 20.24 -6.66
CA ALA A 542 14.62 20.19 -6.63
C ALA A 542 15.21 18.79 -6.87
N THR A 543 14.46 17.71 -6.60
CA THR A 543 15.03 16.35 -6.50
C THR A 543 14.32 15.28 -7.35
N SER A 544 13.22 15.60 -8.05
CA SER A 544 12.42 14.63 -8.82
C SER A 544 13.20 13.87 -9.92
N HIS A 545 14.29 14.44 -10.39
CA HIS A 545 15.18 13.84 -11.41
C HIS A 545 16.20 12.84 -10.83
N LEU A 546 16.32 12.75 -9.49
CA LEU A 546 17.29 11.87 -8.81
C LEU A 546 16.74 10.43 -8.72
N LYS A 547 16.69 9.75 -9.87
CA LYS A 547 16.13 8.40 -9.99
C LYS A 547 16.79 7.43 -9.02
N GLY A 548 15.96 6.70 -8.30
CA GLY A 548 16.39 5.66 -7.35
C GLY A 548 16.63 6.17 -5.94
N LEU A 549 16.70 7.50 -5.74
CA LEU A 549 16.87 8.09 -4.42
C LEU A 549 15.55 8.07 -3.64
N LYS A 550 15.61 7.81 -2.33
CA LYS A 550 14.46 7.84 -1.42
C LYS A 550 14.61 8.98 -0.43
N ILE A 551 13.64 9.88 -0.39
CA ILE A 551 13.63 11.05 0.49
C ILE A 551 12.44 10.98 1.44
N GLY A 552 12.72 10.93 2.76
CA GLY A 552 11.71 11.02 3.82
C GLY A 552 11.38 12.47 4.14
N ILE A 553 10.08 12.82 4.20
CA ILE A 553 9.62 14.16 4.55
C ILE A 553 8.57 14.03 5.68
N MET A 554 9.00 14.32 6.92
CA MET A 554 8.22 14.03 8.12
C MET A 554 7.87 15.30 8.89
N GLY A 555 6.60 15.48 9.19
CA GLY A 555 6.10 16.65 9.93
C GLY A 555 6.61 16.74 11.37
N CYS A 556 7.02 15.63 11.99
CA CYS A 556 7.52 15.59 13.37
C CYS A 556 8.41 14.37 13.64
N ILE A 557 9.07 14.36 14.80
CA ILE A 557 9.98 13.28 15.21
C ILE A 557 9.27 12.05 15.81
N VAL A 558 7.98 12.07 16.06
CA VAL A 558 7.28 11.01 16.82
C VAL A 558 7.38 9.64 16.13
N ASN A 559 7.00 9.58 14.87
CA ASN A 559 7.15 8.37 14.05
C ASN A 559 8.18 8.55 12.93
N GLY A 560 8.53 9.82 12.62
CA GLY A 560 9.29 10.18 11.44
C GLY A 560 10.58 9.36 11.23
N PRO A 561 11.51 9.33 12.18
CA PRO A 561 12.76 8.58 12.00
C PRO A 561 12.58 7.08 11.78
N GLY A 562 11.51 6.49 12.35
CA GLY A 562 11.21 5.08 12.18
C GLY A 562 10.57 4.79 10.82
N GLU A 563 9.58 5.59 10.42
CA GLU A 563 8.84 5.40 9.16
C GLU A 563 9.70 5.70 7.93
N MET A 564 10.70 6.58 8.04
CA MET A 564 11.66 6.84 6.99
C MET A 564 12.93 6.00 7.09
N ALA A 565 12.91 4.89 7.84
CA ALA A 565 14.10 4.06 8.04
C ALA A 565 14.71 3.52 6.73
N ASP A 566 13.88 3.36 5.69
CA ASP A 566 14.26 2.97 4.34
C ASP A 566 14.69 4.17 3.46
N ALA A 567 14.57 5.40 3.92
CA ALA A 567 14.96 6.58 3.17
C ALA A 567 16.49 6.76 3.15
N ASP A 568 17.02 7.24 2.03
CA ASP A 568 18.43 7.61 1.92
C ASP A 568 18.70 8.93 2.62
N TYR A 569 17.76 9.88 2.52
CA TYR A 569 17.80 11.18 3.18
C TYR A 569 16.49 11.50 3.86
N GLY A 570 16.52 12.25 4.95
CA GLY A 570 15.35 12.62 5.72
C GLY A 570 15.29 14.12 6.04
N TYR A 571 14.10 14.68 5.90
CA TYR A 571 13.72 16.02 6.33
C TYR A 571 12.65 15.90 7.40
N VAL A 572 12.97 16.22 8.66
CA VAL A 572 12.12 15.92 9.81
C VAL A 572 11.90 17.16 10.67
N GLY A 573 10.64 17.53 10.91
CA GLY A 573 10.29 18.60 11.83
C GLY A 573 10.80 18.34 13.25
N ALA A 574 11.59 19.25 13.79
CA ALA A 574 12.24 19.12 15.11
C ALA A 574 11.65 20.07 16.17
N GLY A 575 10.99 21.14 15.75
CA GLY A 575 10.33 22.15 16.54
C GLY A 575 9.67 23.18 15.61
N ARG A 576 8.90 24.13 16.15
CA ARG A 576 8.28 25.18 15.32
C ARG A 576 9.36 25.96 14.57
N GLY A 577 9.28 25.97 13.23
CA GLY A 577 10.25 26.62 12.36
C GLY A 577 11.64 25.99 12.35
N LYS A 578 11.78 24.75 12.86
CA LYS A 578 13.04 24.02 12.92
C LYS A 578 12.92 22.63 12.37
N VAL A 579 13.94 22.22 11.62
CA VAL A 579 14.05 20.92 10.94
C VAL A 579 15.37 20.25 11.31
N SER A 580 15.39 18.93 11.31
CA SER A 580 16.61 18.12 11.37
C SER A 580 16.77 17.32 10.09
N LEU A 581 17.98 17.21 9.59
CA LEU A 581 18.32 16.44 8.38
C LEU A 581 19.00 15.12 8.76
N TYR A 582 18.65 14.08 8.02
CA TYR A 582 19.10 12.72 8.23
C TYR A 582 19.76 12.15 6.98
N LYS A 583 20.79 11.32 7.17
CA LYS A 583 21.27 10.35 6.18
C LYS A 583 20.95 8.97 6.73
N LYS A 584 20.04 8.26 6.06
CA LYS A 584 19.46 7.00 6.59
C LYS A 584 18.90 7.21 8.01
N LYS A 585 19.41 6.47 8.99
CA LYS A 585 18.97 6.55 10.39
C LYS A 585 19.76 7.57 11.23
N GLU A 586 20.82 8.17 10.68
CA GLU A 586 21.70 9.09 11.39
C GLU A 586 21.26 10.55 11.20
N CYS A 587 21.10 11.26 12.31
CA CYS A 587 20.81 12.70 12.30
C CYS A 587 22.11 13.48 12.07
N ILE A 588 22.24 14.08 10.89
CA ILE A 588 23.46 14.80 10.47
C ILE A 588 23.47 16.24 11.00
N GLU A 589 22.33 16.94 10.86
CA GLU A 589 22.24 18.35 11.32
C GLU A 589 20.89 18.56 12.02
N LYS A 590 20.94 19.24 13.19
CA LYS A 590 19.76 19.47 14.05
C LYS A 590 19.38 20.94 14.08
N ASN A 591 18.08 21.18 14.27
CA ASN A 591 17.53 22.51 14.55
C ASN A 591 17.85 23.56 13.48
N ILE A 592 17.88 23.18 12.22
CA ILE A 592 18.07 24.06 11.08
C ILE A 592 16.81 24.93 10.93
N PRO A 593 16.95 26.25 10.71
CA PRO A 593 15.79 27.08 10.34
C PRO A 593 15.09 26.54 9.08
N GLU A 594 13.77 26.45 9.10
CA GLU A 594 12.95 25.89 8.01
C GLU A 594 13.28 26.55 6.65
N GLU A 595 13.53 27.86 6.65
CA GLU A 595 13.85 28.65 5.46
C GLU A 595 15.09 28.14 4.70
N GLN A 596 16.06 27.56 5.43
CA GLN A 596 17.34 27.07 4.90
C GLN A 596 17.35 25.55 4.69
N ALA A 597 16.35 24.85 5.22
CA ALA A 597 16.43 23.39 5.37
C ALA A 597 16.36 22.65 4.04
N VAL A 598 15.67 23.19 3.03
CA VAL A 598 15.60 22.57 1.69
C VAL A 598 16.94 22.69 0.96
N GLU A 599 17.56 23.87 0.98
CA GLU A 599 18.91 24.08 0.40
C GLU A 599 19.94 23.19 1.07
N LYS A 600 19.91 23.10 2.39
CA LYS A 600 20.81 22.22 3.15
C LYS A 600 20.59 20.73 2.88
N LEU A 601 19.35 20.31 2.63
CA LEU A 601 19.07 18.94 2.17
C LEU A 601 19.74 18.68 0.82
N ILE A 602 19.65 19.61 -0.12
CA ILE A 602 20.29 19.49 -1.43
C ILE A 602 21.82 19.44 -1.30
N GLU A 603 22.41 20.31 -0.44
CA GLU A 603 23.83 20.28 -0.13
C GLU A 603 24.27 18.96 0.50
N LEU A 604 23.46 18.40 1.40
CA LEU A 604 23.70 17.09 2.00
C LEU A 604 23.71 15.98 0.95
N ILE A 605 22.74 15.97 0.02
CA ILE A 605 22.69 15.01 -1.09
C ILE A 605 23.93 15.16 -1.98
N ARG A 606 24.33 16.40 -2.34
CA ARG A 606 25.52 16.69 -3.14
C ARG A 606 26.81 16.24 -2.46
N SER A 607 26.96 16.49 -1.18
CA SER A 607 28.18 16.14 -0.43
C SER A 607 28.45 14.64 -0.37
N HIS A 608 27.40 13.82 -0.57
CA HIS A 608 27.51 12.36 -0.65
C HIS A 608 27.60 11.81 -2.08
N GLY A 609 27.60 12.68 -3.11
CA GLY A 609 27.72 12.28 -4.52
C GLY A 609 26.44 11.71 -5.13
N ASP A 610 25.31 11.84 -4.42
CA ASP A 610 24.01 11.29 -4.86
C ASP A 610 23.17 12.33 -5.66
N TYR A 611 23.67 13.56 -5.82
CA TYR A 611 23.01 14.61 -6.63
C TYR A 611 23.60 14.66 -8.03
N ILE A 612 22.72 14.58 -9.01
CA ILE A 612 23.05 14.75 -10.43
C ILE A 612 22.40 16.06 -10.87
N ASP A 613 23.16 16.95 -11.49
CA ASP A 613 22.59 18.18 -12.05
C ASP A 613 21.64 17.86 -13.22
N LYS A 614 20.59 18.69 -13.39
CA LYS A 614 19.57 18.52 -14.44
C LYS A 614 20.13 18.71 -15.83
#